data_05da24d61fbf6e0f39e37292057e0fab
#
_entry.id   05da24d61fbf6e0f39e37292057e0fab
#
_cell.length_a   1.000
_cell.length_b   1.000
_cell.length_c   1.000
_cell.angle_alpha   90.00
_cell.angle_beta   90.00
_cell.angle_gamma   90.00
#
_symmetry.space_group_name_H-M   'P 1'
#
loop_
_entity.id
_entity.type
_entity.pdbx_description
1 polymer ?
#
loop_
_entity_poly.entity_id
_entity_poly.type
_entity_poly.pdbx_seq_one_letter_code
_entity_poly.pdbx_strand_id
1 'polypeptide(L)'
;EVQYYSHVIHLVSRVSGEIDADSNPIKTYIDTFPAGTLSGAPKVRAMQLITDIEKHNRGAYGGCIGFIGFDGDLNQAITIRTFVSRGNVLYYQAGAGIVAKSNDERELQEVNNKLGALKKAIDLATTLIN
;
A
#
# COMPACT_ATOMS: atom_id res chain seq x y z
N GLU A 1 -18.97 4.36 -3.60
CA GLU A 1 -19.10 3.53 -4.80
C GLU A 1 -18.54 2.14 -4.53
N VAL A 2 -19.23 1.10 -5.01
CA VAL A 2 -18.75 -0.28 -4.98
C VAL A 2 -18.23 -0.62 -6.38
N GLN A 3 -16.97 -1.00 -6.47
CA GLN A 3 -16.35 -1.41 -7.73
C GLN A 3 -16.11 -2.92 -7.73
N TYR A 4 -16.62 -3.58 -8.77
CA TYR A 4 -16.50 -5.03 -8.95
C TYR A 4 -15.41 -5.33 -9.98
N TYR A 5 -14.44 -6.13 -9.57
CA TYR A 5 -13.40 -6.68 -10.44
C TYR A 5 -13.51 -8.20 -10.47
N SER A 6 -12.89 -8.85 -11.43
CA SER A 6 -12.97 -10.31 -11.61
C SER A 6 -12.52 -11.13 -10.38
N HIS A 7 -11.76 -10.53 -9.48
CA HIS A 7 -11.12 -11.22 -8.34
C HIS A 7 -11.29 -10.50 -7.00
N VAL A 8 -11.90 -9.31 -7.00
CA VAL A 8 -12.06 -8.51 -5.77
C VAL A 8 -13.17 -7.48 -5.91
N ILE A 9 -13.78 -7.13 -4.78
CA ILE A 9 -14.75 -6.04 -4.66
C ILE A 9 -14.09 -4.94 -3.84
N HIS A 10 -14.11 -3.71 -4.35
CA HIS A 10 -13.59 -2.55 -3.66
C HIS A 10 -14.69 -1.56 -3.28
N LEU A 11 -14.60 -1.04 -2.06
CA LEU A 11 -15.30 0.17 -1.67
C LEU A 11 -14.39 1.36 -1.99
N VAL A 12 -14.86 2.24 -2.86
CA VAL A 12 -14.12 3.43 -3.30
C VAL A 12 -14.86 4.68 -2.87
N SER A 13 -14.13 5.58 -2.24
CA SER A 13 -14.62 6.92 -1.87
C SER A 13 -13.67 7.97 -2.41
N ARG A 14 -14.24 9.04 -2.97
CA ARG A 14 -13.48 10.23 -3.32
C ARG A 14 -13.70 11.28 -2.24
N VAL A 15 -12.62 11.79 -1.70
CA VAL A 15 -12.63 12.92 -0.78
C VAL A 15 -11.90 14.06 -1.46
N SER A 16 -12.51 15.24 -1.48
CA SER A 16 -11.93 16.45 -2.07
C SER A 16 -11.86 17.53 -1.00
N GLY A 17 -10.87 18.40 -1.12
CA GLY A 17 -10.68 19.55 -0.26
C GLY A 17 -9.92 20.64 -1.00
N GLU A 18 -9.98 21.85 -0.48
CA GLU A 18 -9.17 22.98 -0.95
C GLU A 18 -7.88 23.03 -0.13
N ILE A 19 -6.80 23.33 -0.79
CA ILE A 19 -5.49 23.55 -0.15
C ILE A 19 -5.32 25.06 -0.03
N ASP A 20 -4.80 25.55 1.09
CA ASP A 20 -4.49 26.96 1.29
C ASP A 20 -3.56 27.46 0.17
N ALA A 21 -3.82 28.67 -0.33
CA ALA A 21 -3.12 29.24 -1.47
C ALA A 21 -1.58 29.29 -1.28
N ASP A 22 -1.12 29.44 -0.05
CA ASP A 22 0.30 29.48 0.31
C ASP A 22 0.91 28.08 0.61
N SER A 23 0.13 27.01 0.43
CA SER A 23 0.60 25.64 0.71
C SER A 23 1.57 25.16 -0.37
N ASN A 24 2.62 24.50 0.09
CA ASN A 24 3.51 23.76 -0.81
C ASN A 24 2.97 22.32 -1.01
N PRO A 25 2.60 21.92 -2.24
CA PRO A 25 2.02 20.58 -2.48
C PRO A 25 2.90 19.44 -1.99
N ILE A 26 4.23 19.57 -2.14
CA ILE A 26 5.18 18.54 -1.66
C ILE A 26 5.15 18.45 -0.15
N LYS A 27 5.14 19.59 0.54
CA LYS A 27 5.04 19.60 2.01
C LYS A 27 3.72 19.00 2.48
N THR A 28 2.61 19.37 1.87
CA THR A 28 1.28 18.81 2.17
C THR A 28 1.28 17.29 2.02
N TYR A 29 1.90 16.78 0.95
CA TYR A 29 2.04 15.34 0.75
C TYR A 29 2.88 14.68 1.85
N ILE A 30 4.04 15.25 2.18
CA ILE A 30 4.94 14.73 3.23
C ILE A 30 4.23 14.69 4.59
N ASP A 31 3.45 15.70 4.92
CA ASP A 31 2.70 15.79 6.17
C ASP A 31 1.60 14.70 6.27
N THR A 32 1.10 14.21 5.15
CA THR A 32 0.11 13.12 5.11
C THR A 32 0.72 11.73 5.02
N PHE A 33 1.97 11.62 4.59
CA PHE A 33 2.70 10.36 4.44
C PHE A 33 3.28 9.85 5.79
N PRO A 34 3.43 8.54 5.97
CA PRO A 34 2.86 7.45 5.19
C PRO A 34 1.36 7.27 5.44
N ALA A 35 0.67 6.62 4.49
CA ALA A 35 -0.76 6.35 4.63
C ALA A 35 -1.07 5.53 5.89
N GLY A 36 -2.08 5.95 6.66
CA GLY A 36 -2.45 5.32 7.92
C GLY A 36 -2.81 3.83 7.79
N THR A 37 -3.34 3.42 6.65
CA THR A 37 -3.63 2.02 6.33
C THR A 37 -2.38 1.13 6.30
N LEU A 38 -1.20 1.72 6.11
CA LEU A 38 0.10 1.03 6.07
C LEU A 38 0.90 1.17 7.37
N SER A 39 0.78 2.33 8.01
CA SER A 39 1.49 2.61 9.26
C SER A 39 0.73 2.16 10.51
N GLY A 40 -0.60 2.15 10.45
CA GLY A 40 -1.43 2.00 11.64
C GLY A 40 -1.69 3.33 12.36
N ALA A 41 -2.48 3.27 13.45
CA ALA A 41 -2.87 4.42 14.25
C ALA A 41 -2.80 4.10 15.75
N PRO A 42 -2.31 5.02 16.61
CA PRO A 42 -1.70 6.33 16.31
C PRO A 42 -0.39 6.19 15.52
N LYS A 43 -0.22 6.99 14.47
CA LYS A 43 0.83 6.81 13.44
C LYS A 43 2.24 6.65 14.00
N VAL A 44 2.67 7.57 14.84
CA VAL A 44 4.04 7.57 15.40
C VAL A 44 4.30 6.30 16.22
N ARG A 45 3.37 5.94 17.09
CA ARG A 45 3.53 4.74 17.93
C ARG A 45 3.49 3.45 17.10
N ALA A 46 2.61 3.38 16.12
CA ALA A 46 2.52 2.24 15.22
C ALA A 46 3.83 2.05 14.42
N MET A 47 4.40 3.13 13.91
CA MET A 47 5.69 3.08 13.19
C MET A 47 6.86 2.64 14.09
N GLN A 48 6.89 3.09 15.35
CA GLN A 48 7.87 2.59 16.33
C GLN A 48 7.73 1.07 16.51
N LEU A 49 6.51 0.58 16.73
CA LEU A 49 6.27 -0.85 16.91
C LEU A 49 6.64 -1.65 15.64
N ILE A 50 6.36 -1.15 14.45
CA ILE A 50 6.78 -1.77 13.20
C ILE A 50 8.30 -1.91 13.16
N THR A 51 9.03 -0.85 13.51
CA THR A 51 10.49 -0.85 13.52
C THR A 51 11.07 -1.86 14.53
N ASP A 52 10.41 -2.00 15.67
CA ASP A 52 10.87 -2.91 16.75
C ASP A 52 10.54 -4.39 16.43
N ILE A 53 9.43 -4.65 15.74
CA ILE A 53 8.90 -6.01 15.54
C ILE A 53 9.30 -6.61 14.20
N GLU A 54 9.26 -5.83 13.12
CA GLU A 54 9.61 -6.33 11.79
C GLU A 54 11.13 -6.51 11.65
N LYS A 55 11.51 -7.74 11.28
CA LYS A 55 12.94 -8.10 11.16
C LYS A 55 13.59 -7.61 9.86
N HIS A 56 12.79 -7.15 8.92
CA HIS A 56 13.23 -6.75 7.57
C HIS A 56 12.66 -5.39 7.20
N ASN A 57 13.43 -4.63 6.46
CA ASN A 57 12.95 -3.38 5.89
C ASN A 57 11.87 -3.66 4.84
N ARG A 58 10.83 -2.84 4.84
CA ARG A 58 9.72 -2.93 3.89
C ARG A 58 10.11 -2.58 2.45
N GLY A 59 11.27 -1.95 2.24
CA GLY A 59 11.70 -1.51 0.92
C GLY A 59 10.70 -0.56 0.27
N ALA A 60 10.22 -0.91 -0.91
CA ALA A 60 9.20 -0.14 -1.61
C ALA A 60 7.78 -0.31 -1.03
N TYR A 61 7.52 -1.38 -0.28
CA TYR A 61 6.20 -1.67 0.26
C TYR A 61 5.74 -0.61 1.26
N GLY A 62 4.55 -0.07 1.03
CA GLY A 62 4.01 1.00 1.87
C GLY A 62 4.61 2.38 1.61
N GLY A 63 5.55 2.48 0.66
CA GLY A 63 6.03 3.74 0.14
C GLY A 63 5.04 4.38 -0.83
N CYS A 64 5.53 5.23 -1.70
CA CYS A 64 4.73 5.88 -2.73
C CYS A 64 5.39 5.79 -4.11
N ILE A 65 4.57 5.81 -5.12
CA ILE A 65 4.97 5.94 -6.52
C ILE A 65 4.08 6.97 -7.20
N GLY A 66 4.66 7.82 -8.01
CA GLY A 66 3.91 8.83 -8.73
C GLY A 66 4.79 9.84 -9.43
N PHE A 67 4.23 10.99 -9.75
CA PHE A 67 4.94 12.08 -10.39
C PHE A 67 4.55 13.42 -9.78
N ILE A 68 5.43 14.38 -9.99
CA ILE A 68 5.23 15.79 -9.69
C ILE A 68 5.40 16.52 -11.00
N GLY A 69 4.38 17.23 -11.45
CA GLY A 69 4.39 18.05 -12.65
C GLY A 69 5.18 19.35 -12.43
N PHE A 70 5.69 19.92 -13.52
CA PHE A 70 6.36 21.22 -13.48
C PHE A 70 5.42 22.39 -13.18
N ASP A 71 4.13 22.17 -13.35
CA ASP A 71 3.02 23.08 -13.00
C ASP A 71 2.60 22.98 -11.53
N GLY A 72 3.22 22.08 -10.77
CA GLY A 72 2.91 21.84 -9.35
C GLY A 72 1.90 20.73 -9.12
N ASP A 73 1.35 20.12 -10.17
CA ASP A 73 0.49 18.96 -10.04
C ASP A 73 1.23 17.80 -9.38
N LEU A 74 0.54 17.10 -8.49
CA LEU A 74 1.08 15.96 -7.77
C LEU A 74 0.08 14.80 -7.84
N ASN A 75 0.56 13.66 -8.32
CA ASN A 75 -0.21 12.42 -8.34
C ASN A 75 0.62 11.29 -7.74
N GLN A 76 0.12 10.71 -6.65
CA GLN A 76 0.84 9.70 -5.89
C GLN A 76 -0.09 8.54 -5.54
N ALA A 77 0.46 7.34 -5.58
CA ALA A 77 -0.21 6.13 -5.13
C ALA A 77 0.64 5.39 -4.10
N ILE A 78 -0.03 4.66 -3.19
CA ILE A 78 0.66 3.81 -2.23
C ILE A 78 1.23 2.59 -2.97
N THR A 79 2.48 2.23 -2.69
CA THR A 79 3.10 1.03 -3.26
C THR A 79 2.62 -0.21 -2.50
N ILE A 80 1.48 -0.74 -2.93
CA ILE A 80 0.86 -1.99 -2.45
C ILE A 80 0.37 -2.82 -3.62
N ARG A 81 0.14 -4.10 -3.41
CA ARG A 81 -0.38 -5.03 -4.43
C ARG A 81 0.45 -5.00 -5.72
N THR A 82 1.74 -4.85 -5.56
CA THR A 82 2.69 -4.58 -6.64
C THR A 82 3.90 -5.47 -6.49
N PHE A 83 4.48 -5.87 -7.62
CA PHE A 83 5.77 -6.54 -7.66
C PHE A 83 6.91 -5.53 -7.77
N VAL A 84 7.99 -5.80 -7.07
CA VAL A 84 9.28 -5.14 -7.29
C VAL A 84 10.22 -6.15 -7.91
N SER A 85 10.68 -5.89 -9.12
CA SER A 85 11.64 -6.74 -9.82
C SER A 85 13.05 -6.22 -9.60
N ARG A 86 13.93 -7.06 -9.07
CA ARG A 86 15.35 -6.74 -8.90
C ARG A 86 16.19 -8.01 -8.99
N GLY A 87 17.21 -8.00 -9.84
CA GLY A 87 18.14 -9.13 -9.99
C GLY A 87 17.45 -10.43 -10.38
N ASN A 88 16.49 -10.38 -11.30
CA ASN A 88 15.66 -11.53 -11.74
C ASN A 88 14.81 -12.16 -10.62
N VAL A 89 14.58 -11.43 -9.52
CA VAL A 89 13.70 -11.87 -8.43
C VAL A 89 12.52 -10.89 -8.34
N LEU A 90 11.32 -11.44 -8.19
CA LEU A 90 10.11 -10.68 -7.92
C LEU A 90 9.83 -10.68 -6.42
N TYR A 91 9.84 -9.49 -5.84
CA TYR A 91 9.48 -9.26 -4.45
C TYR A 91 8.05 -8.76 -4.38
N TYR A 92 7.27 -9.31 -3.45
CA TYR A 92 5.93 -8.82 -3.15
C TYR A 92 5.65 -8.98 -1.66
N GLN A 93 4.86 -8.06 -1.12
CA GLN A 93 4.59 -7.99 0.30
C GLN A 93 3.14 -7.57 0.55
N ALA A 94 2.56 -8.07 1.62
CA ALA A 94 1.28 -7.64 2.14
C ALA A 94 1.32 -7.59 3.67
N GLY A 95 0.39 -6.85 4.26
CA GLY A 95 0.21 -6.76 5.70
C GLY A 95 -1.27 -6.62 6.06
N ALA A 96 -1.59 -6.87 7.32
CA ALA A 96 -2.90 -6.65 7.90
C ALA A 96 -2.83 -5.54 8.96
N GLY A 97 -3.94 -4.86 9.16
CA GLY A 97 -4.07 -3.85 10.21
C GLY A 97 -4.44 -4.49 11.53
N ILE A 98 -3.54 -4.41 12.50
CA ILE A 98 -3.72 -5.02 13.81
C ILE A 98 -4.41 -4.03 14.76
N VAL A 99 -5.48 -4.46 15.38
CA VAL A 99 -6.24 -3.73 16.39
C VAL A 99 -6.46 -4.59 17.64
N ALA A 100 -6.93 -4.00 18.72
CA ALA A 100 -7.07 -4.68 20.01
C ALA A 100 -7.97 -5.96 19.97
N LYS A 101 -8.86 -6.06 19.00
CA LYS A 101 -9.75 -7.22 18.79
C LYS A 101 -9.30 -8.12 17.63
N SER A 102 -8.14 -7.89 17.05
CA SER A 102 -7.61 -8.73 15.98
C SER A 102 -7.35 -10.14 16.51
N ASN A 103 -7.62 -11.11 15.66
CA ASN A 103 -7.29 -12.50 15.87
C ASN A 103 -6.16 -12.87 14.89
N ASP A 104 -5.09 -13.42 15.39
CA ASP A 104 -3.85 -13.70 14.65
C ASP A 104 -4.07 -14.61 13.42
N GLU A 105 -4.89 -15.64 13.54
CA GLU A 105 -5.21 -16.54 12.44
C GLU A 105 -5.98 -15.83 11.32
N ARG A 106 -6.93 -14.96 11.68
CA ARG A 106 -7.72 -14.19 10.71
C ARG A 106 -6.86 -13.14 10.01
N GLU A 107 -6.00 -12.45 10.74
CA GLU A 107 -5.09 -11.46 10.16
C GLU A 107 -4.08 -12.14 9.22
N LEU A 108 -3.55 -13.30 9.60
CA LEU A 108 -2.68 -14.09 8.72
C LEU A 108 -3.43 -14.54 7.45
N GLN A 109 -4.67 -14.98 7.59
CA GLN A 109 -5.50 -15.33 6.43
C GLN A 109 -5.74 -14.13 5.51
N GLU A 110 -5.96 -12.94 6.06
CA GLU A 110 -6.08 -11.71 5.27
C GLU A 110 -4.81 -11.41 4.48
N VAL A 111 -3.63 -11.53 5.10
CA VAL A 111 -2.34 -11.38 4.41
C VAL A 111 -2.22 -12.38 3.27
N ASN A 112 -2.52 -13.66 3.52
CA ASN A 112 -2.47 -14.70 2.51
C ASN A 112 -3.44 -14.43 1.34
N ASN A 113 -4.65 -13.94 1.62
CA ASN A 113 -5.62 -13.57 0.59
C ASN A 113 -5.11 -12.41 -0.27
N LYS A 114 -4.48 -11.40 0.34
CA LYS A 114 -3.86 -10.28 -0.38
C LYS A 114 -2.71 -10.73 -1.29
N LEU A 115 -1.89 -11.67 -0.83
CA LEU A 115 -0.80 -12.25 -1.61
C LEU A 115 -1.31 -13.19 -2.71
N GLY A 116 -2.43 -13.85 -2.49
CA GLY A 116 -3.03 -14.81 -3.42
C GLY A 116 -3.36 -14.22 -4.79
N ALA A 117 -3.79 -12.96 -4.85
CA ALA A 117 -4.06 -12.26 -6.10
C ALA A 117 -2.78 -12.08 -6.94
N LEU A 118 -1.67 -11.69 -6.29
CA LEU A 118 -0.37 -11.54 -6.94
C LEU A 118 0.17 -12.89 -7.41
N LYS A 119 0.03 -13.93 -6.59
CA LYS A 119 0.44 -15.30 -6.98
C LYS A 119 -0.31 -15.77 -8.22
N LYS A 120 -1.64 -15.61 -8.29
CA LYS A 120 -2.44 -15.94 -9.48
C LYS A 120 -1.97 -15.20 -10.74
N ALA A 121 -1.53 -13.95 -10.61
CA ALA A 121 -1.00 -13.19 -11.75
C ALA A 121 0.30 -13.81 -12.29
N ILE A 122 1.18 -14.31 -11.42
CA ILE A 122 2.38 -15.03 -11.83
C ILE A 122 2.01 -16.36 -12.51
N ASP A 123 1.10 -17.13 -11.91
CA ASP A 123 0.67 -18.41 -12.46
C ASP A 123 0.05 -18.22 -13.87
N LEU A 124 -0.75 -17.16 -14.06
CA LEU A 124 -1.30 -16.82 -15.37
C LEU A 124 -0.21 -16.42 -16.37
N ALA A 125 0.75 -15.61 -15.96
CA ALA A 125 1.86 -15.18 -16.83
C ALA A 125 2.67 -16.39 -17.34
N THR A 126 2.89 -17.40 -16.51
CA THR A 126 3.60 -18.62 -16.92
C THR A 126 2.85 -19.43 -17.97
N THR A 127 1.52 -19.39 -17.98
CA THR A 127 0.71 -20.07 -19.00
C THR A 127 0.71 -19.38 -20.37
N LEU A 128 1.09 -18.09 -20.42
CA LEU A 128 1.14 -17.30 -21.66
C LEU A 128 2.47 -17.44 -22.40
N ILE A 129 3.48 -18.00 -21.75
CA ILE A 129 4.85 -18.14 -22.29
C ILE A 129 5.06 -19.53 -22.93
N ASN A 130 4.17 -20.48 -22.66
CA ASN A 130 4.14 -21.81 -23.26
C ASN A 130 3.13 -21.87 -24.40
#